data_2050a15419592bac26dd12f3a0817d6c
#
_entry.id   2050a15419592bac26dd12f3a0817d6c
#
_cell.length_a   1.000
_cell.length_b   1.000
_cell.length_c   1.000
_cell.angle_alpha   90.00
_cell.angle_beta   90.00
_cell.angle_gamma   90.00
#
_symmetry.space_group_name_H-M   'P 1'
#
loop_
_entity.id
_entity.type
_entity.pdbx_description
1 polymer ?
#
loop_
_entity_poly.entity_id
_entity_poly.type
_entity_poly.pdbx_seq_one_letter_code
_entity_poly.pdbx_strand_id
1 'polypeptide(L)'
;MRRPLVRNLTVLAVSAATALVGAAAPPGAPTAGTAARTPAAKVPVAVGSGGAVASVDADASAAGIEVLRKGGNAVDAAVATAAALGVTEPYSSGIGGGGYFVYYDAKSRTVHTIDGRETAPLTADSGLFLENGKPLAFADAVTSGLSVGTPGTPATWQTALDSWGSRRLGTVLEPAERIARSGFTVDPTFRSQTELNQARFANFPDTAKLFLPGGSLPVVGSTFKNPDLARTYEELGSKGTRALYTGALGREIVATVNKPPVDPASGYDARPGKLSTKDLAAYGAKRQAPTRTSYRGLNVYSIAPSSSGGTTVGEALNILEGTDLSKASETQYLHHYIEASRIAFADRGRWVGDPAFEDVPTKGLLSQKYADSRACLVKDDAVLTSPLAPGDPNSPAACAGTGTAAPTTYEGENTTHLTVADKWGNVVAYTLTIEQTGGSGITVPGRGFLLNNELTDFSFAPANPAVHDPNLPGPGKRPRSSISPTIVLDRHGKPVVALGSPGGASIITTVLQTLTEFVDRGLPLVDAIAAPRASQRNAAQTELEPGLYDSPLRAGLEAIGHSFKVNPEIGAATGVQRLPNGTWLAAAEKVRRGGGSAMVVRPSS
;
A
#
# COMPACT_ATOMS: atom_id res chain seq x y z
N MET A 1 -64.47 30.57 -8.54
CA MET A 1 -65.13 31.85 -8.20
C MET A 1 -64.16 32.78 -7.51
N ARG A 2 -63.85 33.89 -8.15
CA ARG A 2 -63.55 35.25 -7.66
C ARG A 2 -62.59 35.43 -6.44
N ARG A 3 -61.49 36.12 -6.73
CA ARG A 3 -60.67 37.06 -5.90
C ARG A 3 -61.56 38.13 -5.22
N PRO A 4 -61.09 39.07 -4.31
CA PRO A 4 -59.88 39.90 -4.44
C PRO A 4 -59.11 40.18 -3.11
N LEU A 5 -57.88 40.57 -3.27
CA LEU A 5 -57.13 41.80 -2.91
C LEU A 5 -57.75 42.77 -1.86
N VAL A 6 -56.90 43.18 -0.85
CA VAL A 6 -56.76 44.59 -0.43
C VAL A 6 -55.35 44.84 0.15
N ARG A 7 -54.71 45.91 -0.36
CA ARG A 7 -53.52 46.64 0.13
C ARG A 7 -53.92 47.50 1.31
N ASN A 8 -53.00 47.78 2.23
CA ASN A 8 -52.87 49.13 2.83
C ASN A 8 -51.43 49.41 3.26
N LEU A 9 -50.88 50.47 2.74
CA LEU A 9 -49.75 51.28 3.21
C LEU A 9 -50.19 52.13 4.42
N THR A 10 -49.27 52.37 5.37
CA THR A 10 -49.26 53.64 6.14
C THR A 10 -47.82 54.01 6.52
N VAL A 11 -47.61 55.32 6.46
CA VAL A 11 -46.34 56.06 6.39
C VAL A 11 -46.05 56.74 7.73
N LEU A 12 -44.75 56.87 8.05
CA LEU A 12 -44.03 57.88 8.86
C LEU A 12 -44.47 58.27 10.30
N ALA A 13 -43.44 58.23 11.17
CA ALA A 13 -43.13 59.40 12.01
C ALA A 13 -41.65 59.38 12.43
N VAL A 14 -40.92 60.47 12.16
CA VAL A 14 -39.57 60.81 12.55
C VAL A 14 -39.59 61.40 13.96
N SER A 15 -38.70 60.97 14.82
CA SER A 15 -38.34 61.74 16.05
C SER A 15 -36.82 61.64 16.25
N ALA A 16 -36.17 62.81 16.19
CA ALA A 16 -34.81 63.01 16.48
C ALA A 16 -34.59 63.12 18.02
N ALA A 17 -33.62 62.36 18.52
CA ALA A 17 -33.05 62.60 19.86
C ALA A 17 -31.53 62.49 19.76
N THR A 18 -30.93 63.66 20.04
CA THR A 18 -29.49 63.84 20.23
C THR A 18 -29.02 63.17 21.52
N ALA A 19 -28.00 62.31 21.43
CA ALA A 19 -27.31 61.81 22.61
C ALA A 19 -25.79 61.70 22.38
N LEU A 20 -25.08 62.09 23.35
CA LEU A 20 -23.67 62.23 23.65
C LEU A 20 -22.70 61.22 22.97
N VAL A 21 -21.61 61.81 22.50
CA VAL A 21 -20.40 61.12 22.03
C VAL A 21 -19.66 60.49 23.21
N GLY A 22 -19.69 59.16 23.29
CA GLY A 22 -18.73 58.36 24.04
C GLY A 22 -17.69 57.76 23.04
N ALA A 23 -16.41 58.09 23.20
CA ALA A 23 -15.33 57.58 22.39
C ALA A 23 -15.18 56.06 22.62
N ALA A 24 -15.60 55.27 21.67
CA ALA A 24 -15.30 53.83 21.62
C ALA A 24 -13.94 53.64 20.92
N ALA A 25 -13.07 52.81 21.52
CA ALA A 25 -11.81 52.37 20.92
C ALA A 25 -12.06 51.65 19.57
N PRO A 26 -11.14 51.75 18.59
CA PRO A 26 -11.32 51.07 17.30
C PRO A 26 -11.37 49.57 17.49
N PRO A 27 -12.22 48.84 16.75
CA PRO A 27 -12.22 47.38 16.74
C PRO A 27 -10.85 46.86 16.26
N GLY A 28 -10.28 45.93 17.03
CA GLY A 28 -9.02 45.28 16.69
C GLY A 28 -9.04 44.77 15.25
N ALA A 29 -7.93 45.02 14.55
CA ALA A 29 -7.72 44.50 13.20
C ALA A 29 -8.02 42.99 13.16
N PRO A 30 -8.68 42.49 12.11
CA PRO A 30 -8.89 41.05 11.97
C PRO A 30 -7.51 40.37 11.97
N THR A 31 -7.31 39.44 12.90
CA THR A 31 -6.17 38.52 12.87
C THR A 31 -6.10 37.93 11.46
N ALA A 32 -4.98 38.17 10.78
CA ALA A 32 -4.73 37.56 9.46
C ALA A 32 -4.94 36.07 9.56
N GLY A 33 -6.09 35.59 9.11
CA GLY A 33 -6.36 34.19 8.91
C GLY A 33 -5.26 33.68 8.00
N THR A 34 -4.52 32.67 8.45
CA THR A 34 -3.58 31.94 7.60
C THR A 34 -4.32 31.56 6.32
N ALA A 35 -3.92 32.17 5.19
CA ALA A 35 -4.49 31.84 3.88
C ALA A 35 -4.43 30.33 3.69
N ALA A 36 -5.57 29.71 3.41
CA ALA A 36 -5.66 28.29 3.13
C ALA A 36 -4.69 27.98 1.97
N ARG A 37 -3.71 27.13 2.21
CA ARG A 37 -2.79 26.68 1.17
C ARG A 37 -3.62 25.89 0.15
N THR A 38 -3.53 26.23 -1.12
CA THR A 38 -4.10 25.39 -2.17
C THR A 38 -3.35 24.07 -2.16
N PRO A 39 -4.03 22.90 -2.15
CA PRO A 39 -3.37 21.61 -2.26
C PRO A 39 -2.46 21.59 -3.48
N ALA A 40 -1.28 20.98 -3.37
CA ALA A 40 -0.44 20.74 -4.53
C ALA A 40 -1.23 19.90 -5.55
N ALA A 41 -1.31 20.37 -6.79
CA ALA A 41 -2.08 19.68 -7.81
C ALA A 41 -1.50 18.28 -8.07
N LYS A 42 -2.31 17.24 -7.96
CA LYS A 42 -1.94 15.89 -8.35
C LYS A 42 -1.91 15.80 -9.89
N VAL A 43 -0.77 15.44 -10.44
CA VAL A 43 -0.55 15.32 -11.89
C VAL A 43 -0.23 13.86 -12.20
N PRO A 44 -1.08 13.14 -12.93
CA PRO A 44 -0.91 11.70 -13.10
C PRO A 44 0.22 11.30 -14.06
N VAL A 45 0.75 12.23 -14.86
CA VAL A 45 1.84 11.96 -15.82
C VAL A 45 2.84 13.10 -15.81
N ALA A 46 4.13 12.75 -15.78
CA ALA A 46 5.21 13.69 -16.03
C ALA A 46 6.31 13.02 -16.86
N VAL A 47 6.82 13.72 -17.87
CA VAL A 47 7.90 13.24 -18.74
C VAL A 47 9.08 14.17 -18.66
N GLY A 48 10.29 13.62 -18.54
CA GLY A 48 11.48 14.44 -18.48
C GLY A 48 12.77 13.70 -18.16
N SER A 49 13.79 14.45 -17.78
CA SER A 49 15.13 13.95 -17.51
C SER A 49 15.58 14.27 -16.08
N GLY A 50 16.70 13.68 -15.69
CA GLY A 50 17.33 13.93 -14.37
C GLY A 50 16.79 13.08 -13.23
N GLY A 51 15.70 12.37 -13.44
CA GLY A 51 15.03 11.48 -12.52
C GLY A 51 13.51 11.71 -12.46
N ALA A 52 12.80 10.76 -11.89
CA ALA A 52 11.35 10.70 -11.81
C ALA A 52 10.86 10.12 -10.49
N VAL A 53 9.72 10.57 -10.01
CA VAL A 53 9.04 10.04 -8.81
C VAL A 53 7.55 9.93 -9.12
N ALA A 54 6.94 8.80 -8.74
CA ALA A 54 5.50 8.62 -8.76
C ALA A 54 5.04 8.07 -7.40
N SER A 55 4.03 8.70 -6.82
CA SER A 55 3.35 8.27 -5.58
C SER A 55 1.89 8.70 -5.59
N VAL A 56 1.13 8.36 -4.57
CA VAL A 56 -0.27 8.80 -4.41
C VAL A 56 -0.40 10.24 -3.93
N ASP A 57 0.69 10.86 -3.47
CA ASP A 57 0.67 12.17 -2.83
C ASP A 57 1.67 13.16 -3.47
N ALA A 58 1.25 14.42 -3.64
CA ALA A 58 2.04 15.44 -4.31
C ALA A 58 3.20 15.96 -3.45
N ASP A 59 2.99 16.17 -2.15
CA ASP A 59 4.04 16.62 -1.24
C ASP A 59 5.10 15.54 -1.07
N ALA A 60 4.69 14.27 -1.04
CA ALA A 60 5.62 13.15 -0.98
C ALA A 60 6.43 12.99 -2.27
N SER A 61 5.80 13.09 -3.44
CA SER A 61 6.54 13.09 -4.72
C SER A 61 7.52 14.27 -4.80
N ALA A 62 7.11 15.45 -4.34
CA ALA A 62 7.97 16.64 -4.30
C ALA A 62 9.18 16.45 -3.36
N ALA A 63 9.02 15.76 -2.21
CA ALA A 63 10.11 15.43 -1.31
C ALA A 63 11.18 14.56 -2.00
N GLY A 64 10.77 13.54 -2.76
CA GLY A 64 11.69 12.73 -3.55
C GLY A 64 12.39 13.52 -4.66
N ILE A 65 11.67 14.36 -5.38
CA ILE A 65 12.23 15.25 -6.42
C ILE A 65 13.24 16.26 -5.82
N GLU A 66 12.97 16.78 -4.63
CA GLU A 66 13.92 17.66 -3.92
C GLU A 66 15.24 16.96 -3.68
N VAL A 67 15.21 15.70 -3.19
CA VAL A 67 16.41 14.90 -2.96
C VAL A 67 17.16 14.63 -4.26
N LEU A 68 16.47 14.26 -5.35
CA LEU A 68 17.10 14.06 -6.66
C LEU A 68 17.76 15.34 -7.19
N ARG A 69 17.10 16.51 -7.06
CA ARG A 69 17.65 17.81 -7.44
C ARG A 69 18.89 18.19 -6.66
N LYS A 70 18.97 17.82 -5.38
CA LYS A 70 20.12 18.01 -4.52
C LYS A 70 21.25 16.98 -4.76
N GLY A 71 21.10 16.13 -5.78
CA GLY A 71 22.12 15.15 -6.19
C GLY A 71 22.09 13.84 -5.40
N GLY A 72 21.00 13.53 -4.69
CA GLY A 72 20.72 12.19 -4.17
C GLY A 72 20.39 11.22 -5.30
N ASN A 73 20.52 9.92 -5.04
CA ASN A 73 20.18 8.86 -5.98
C ASN A 73 18.73 8.35 -5.76
N ALA A 74 18.31 7.32 -6.54
CA ALA A 74 16.98 6.76 -6.47
C ALA A 74 16.63 6.20 -5.07
N VAL A 75 17.62 5.64 -4.37
CA VAL A 75 17.43 5.08 -3.01
C VAL A 75 17.18 6.20 -2.00
N ASP A 76 17.99 7.26 -2.04
CA ASP A 76 17.83 8.42 -1.17
C ASP A 76 16.44 9.07 -1.35
N ALA A 77 16.03 9.24 -2.61
CA ALA A 77 14.74 9.82 -2.96
C ALA A 77 13.56 8.91 -2.58
N ALA A 78 13.71 7.59 -2.72
CA ALA A 78 12.68 6.64 -2.30
C ALA A 78 12.44 6.69 -0.78
N VAL A 79 13.50 6.76 0.03
CA VAL A 79 13.38 6.91 1.49
C VAL A 79 12.72 8.24 1.85
N ALA A 80 13.10 9.35 1.18
CA ALA A 80 12.50 10.66 1.44
C ALA A 80 11.01 10.69 1.07
N THR A 81 10.63 10.09 -0.07
CA THR A 81 9.23 9.95 -0.49
C THR A 81 8.44 9.10 0.50
N ALA A 82 9.01 7.96 0.93
CA ALA A 82 8.38 7.05 1.91
C ALA A 82 8.17 7.73 3.26
N ALA A 83 9.15 8.50 3.74
CA ALA A 83 9.03 9.28 4.98
C ALA A 83 7.96 10.36 4.87
N ALA A 84 7.87 11.05 3.73
CA ALA A 84 6.83 12.04 3.48
C ALA A 84 5.44 11.40 3.40
N LEU A 85 5.29 10.21 2.76
CA LEU A 85 4.05 9.44 2.77
C LEU A 85 3.62 9.05 4.19
N GLY A 86 4.56 8.74 5.10
CA GLY A 86 4.25 8.52 6.51
C GLY A 86 3.67 9.75 7.23
N VAL A 87 3.79 10.95 6.64
CA VAL A 87 3.17 12.20 7.12
C VAL A 87 1.84 12.47 6.42
N THR A 88 1.80 12.35 5.08
CA THR A 88 0.65 12.75 4.26
C THR A 88 -0.35 11.61 4.03
N GLU A 89 0.10 10.36 4.14
CA GLU A 89 -0.68 9.11 4.03
C GLU A 89 -0.55 8.24 5.30
N PRO A 90 -0.72 8.79 6.53
CA PRO A 90 -0.41 8.10 7.78
C PRO A 90 -1.30 6.88 8.04
N TYR A 91 -2.42 6.77 7.32
CA TYR A 91 -3.35 5.63 7.40
C TYR A 91 -2.85 4.41 6.63
N SER A 92 -1.90 4.61 5.70
CA SER A 92 -1.42 3.58 4.78
C SER A 92 0.02 3.17 5.05
N SER A 93 0.81 4.03 5.71
CA SER A 93 2.26 3.81 5.88
C SER A 93 2.85 4.62 7.02
N GLY A 94 4.07 4.31 7.42
CA GLY A 94 4.82 5.05 8.41
C GLY A 94 5.89 4.21 9.10
N ILE A 95 6.58 4.82 10.06
CA ILE A 95 7.67 4.17 10.81
C ILE A 95 7.17 3.09 11.79
N GLY A 96 5.86 3.04 12.06
CA GLY A 96 5.22 1.99 12.83
C GLY A 96 4.89 0.73 12.02
N GLY A 97 5.19 0.72 10.74
CA GLY A 97 4.89 -0.35 9.78
C GLY A 97 6.12 -1.01 9.15
N GLY A 98 5.92 -1.64 7.99
CA GLY A 98 6.95 -2.31 7.21
C GLY A 98 6.72 -2.24 5.71
N GLY A 99 7.33 -3.16 4.97
CA GLY A 99 7.16 -3.21 3.53
C GLY A 99 8.31 -3.88 2.81
N TYR A 100 8.29 -3.79 1.46
CA TYR A 100 9.26 -4.45 0.60
C TYR A 100 9.83 -3.50 -0.43
N PHE A 101 11.16 -3.49 -0.52
CA PHE A 101 11.95 -2.59 -1.34
C PHE A 101 12.63 -3.37 -2.46
N VAL A 102 12.40 -2.99 -3.71
CA VAL A 102 13.07 -3.57 -4.89
C VAL A 102 13.88 -2.48 -5.56
N TYR A 103 15.15 -2.75 -5.79
CA TYR A 103 16.11 -1.81 -6.32
C TYR A 103 16.87 -2.39 -7.51
N TYR A 104 16.86 -1.67 -8.63
CA TYR A 104 17.72 -1.93 -9.77
C TYR A 104 18.94 -1.00 -9.74
N ASP A 105 20.12 -1.59 -9.67
CA ASP A 105 21.41 -0.90 -9.81
C ASP A 105 21.81 -0.86 -11.28
N ALA A 106 21.80 0.32 -11.86
CA ALA A 106 22.15 0.53 -13.27
C ALA A 106 23.62 0.25 -13.58
N LYS A 107 24.53 0.37 -12.60
CA LYS A 107 25.95 0.12 -12.77
C LYS A 107 26.25 -1.38 -12.89
N SER A 108 25.70 -2.18 -12.01
CA SER A 108 25.86 -3.65 -12.02
C SER A 108 24.83 -4.36 -12.89
N ARG A 109 23.74 -3.69 -13.27
CA ARG A 109 22.55 -4.23 -13.97
C ARG A 109 21.89 -5.38 -13.18
N THR A 110 21.90 -5.28 -11.87
CA THR A 110 21.31 -6.28 -10.96
C THR A 110 20.13 -5.70 -10.21
N VAL A 111 19.16 -6.59 -9.92
CA VAL A 111 18.03 -6.27 -9.07
C VAL A 111 18.29 -6.82 -7.67
N HIS A 112 18.07 -6.00 -6.67
CA HIS A 112 18.22 -6.31 -5.25
C HIS A 112 16.90 -6.10 -4.54
N THR A 113 16.69 -6.83 -3.44
CA THR A 113 15.49 -6.66 -2.63
C THR A 113 15.80 -6.60 -1.14
N ILE A 114 14.93 -5.91 -0.41
CA ILE A 114 14.92 -5.89 1.06
C ILE A 114 13.51 -6.28 1.51
N ASP A 115 13.43 -7.31 2.34
CA ASP A 115 12.25 -7.69 3.10
C ASP A 115 12.30 -6.97 4.45
N GLY A 116 11.45 -5.95 4.58
CA GLY A 116 11.22 -5.19 5.80
C GLY A 116 9.85 -5.47 6.42
N ARG A 117 9.28 -6.66 6.16
CA ARG A 117 8.03 -7.10 6.76
C ARG A 117 8.16 -7.21 8.27
N GLU A 118 7.13 -6.90 8.99
CA GLU A 118 7.04 -7.02 10.43
C GLU A 118 7.18 -8.47 10.87
N THR A 119 7.72 -8.68 12.07
CA THR A 119 7.83 -10.00 12.67
C THR A 119 6.91 -10.13 13.88
N ALA A 120 6.35 -11.32 14.07
CA ALA A 120 5.65 -11.66 15.30
C ALA A 120 6.62 -11.63 16.48
N PRO A 121 6.13 -11.38 17.71
CA PRO A 121 6.93 -11.51 18.93
C PRO A 121 7.58 -12.90 19.04
N LEU A 122 8.76 -12.98 19.63
CA LEU A 122 9.46 -14.25 19.90
C LEU A 122 8.69 -15.18 20.83
N THR A 123 7.66 -14.69 21.51
CA THR A 123 6.73 -15.45 22.36
C THR A 123 5.43 -15.82 21.65
N ALA A 124 5.29 -15.49 20.36
CA ALA A 124 4.10 -15.85 19.60
C ALA A 124 4.07 -17.35 19.30
N ASP A 125 2.88 -17.91 19.28
CA ASP A 125 2.59 -19.27 18.85
C ASP A 125 1.39 -19.28 17.89
N SER A 126 0.99 -20.46 17.40
CA SER A 126 -0.16 -20.62 16.51
C SER A 126 -1.50 -20.22 17.14
N GLY A 127 -1.57 -20.04 18.46
CA GLY A 127 -2.75 -19.58 19.19
C GLY A 127 -2.79 -18.06 19.41
N LEU A 128 -1.91 -17.27 18.79
CA LEU A 128 -1.80 -15.81 19.02
C LEU A 128 -3.15 -15.09 18.96
N PHE A 129 -4.03 -15.49 18.05
CA PHE A 129 -5.35 -14.90 17.83
C PHE A 129 -6.51 -15.81 18.29
N LEU A 130 -6.24 -16.74 19.22
CA LEU A 130 -7.28 -17.59 19.79
C LEU A 130 -7.63 -17.15 21.23
N GLU A 131 -8.93 -17.03 21.51
CA GLU A 131 -9.48 -16.90 22.85
C GLU A 131 -10.42 -18.09 23.12
N ASN A 132 -10.19 -18.80 24.22
CA ASN A 132 -10.97 -20.01 24.56
C ASN A 132 -11.02 -21.04 23.42
N GLY A 133 -9.91 -21.18 22.68
CA GLY A 133 -9.77 -22.10 21.55
C GLY A 133 -10.52 -21.68 20.27
N LYS A 134 -11.04 -20.46 20.20
CA LYS A 134 -11.74 -19.91 19.02
C LYS A 134 -11.02 -18.69 18.47
N PRO A 135 -10.99 -18.51 17.13
CA PRO A 135 -10.46 -17.29 16.53
C PRO A 135 -11.19 -16.04 17.03
N LEU A 136 -10.41 -14.99 17.33
CA LEU A 136 -10.92 -13.66 17.57
C LEU A 136 -11.72 -13.15 16.38
N ALA A 137 -12.71 -12.29 16.64
CA ALA A 137 -13.29 -11.49 15.58
C ALA A 137 -12.19 -10.60 14.97
N PHE A 138 -12.16 -10.49 13.63
CA PHE A 138 -11.09 -9.78 12.94
C PHE A 138 -10.94 -8.32 13.38
N ALA A 139 -12.07 -7.61 13.54
CA ALA A 139 -12.07 -6.22 14.01
C ALA A 139 -11.47 -6.05 15.42
N ASP A 140 -11.70 -7.02 16.31
CA ASP A 140 -11.15 -7.02 17.67
C ASP A 140 -9.64 -7.33 17.68
N ALA A 141 -9.22 -8.21 16.78
CA ALA A 141 -7.79 -8.50 16.60
C ALA A 141 -7.06 -7.27 16.04
N VAL A 142 -7.58 -6.62 15.00
CA VAL A 142 -6.99 -5.41 14.36
C VAL A 142 -6.77 -4.31 15.39
N THR A 143 -7.80 -3.97 16.18
CA THR A 143 -7.74 -2.84 17.12
C THR A 143 -7.23 -3.28 18.49
N SER A 144 -6.03 -3.83 18.50
CA SER A 144 -5.40 -4.39 19.70
C SER A 144 -3.87 -4.31 19.65
N GLY A 145 -3.22 -4.48 20.79
CA GLY A 145 -1.78 -4.69 20.86
C GLY A 145 -1.33 -6.02 20.26
N LEU A 146 -2.21 -7.05 20.22
CA LEU A 146 -1.90 -8.38 19.68
C LEU A 146 -1.55 -8.33 18.18
N SER A 147 -2.16 -7.40 17.45
CA SER A 147 -1.96 -7.25 16.01
C SER A 147 -0.64 -6.60 15.62
N VAL A 148 0.05 -5.96 16.57
CA VAL A 148 1.24 -5.16 16.28
C VAL A 148 2.47 -6.04 16.14
N GLY A 149 3.03 -6.09 14.94
CA GLY A 149 4.32 -6.69 14.67
C GLY A 149 5.48 -5.71 14.92
N THR A 150 6.70 -6.24 15.02
CA THR A 150 7.92 -5.43 15.14
C THR A 150 8.07 -4.57 13.88
N PRO A 151 8.08 -3.22 13.98
CA PRO A 151 8.16 -2.35 12.82
C PRO A 151 9.42 -2.54 12.00
N GLY A 152 9.27 -2.62 10.67
CA GLY A 152 10.36 -2.88 9.73
C GLY A 152 10.79 -1.68 8.91
N THR A 153 9.96 -0.65 8.77
CA THR A 153 10.21 0.50 7.89
C THR A 153 11.54 1.20 8.17
N PRO A 154 11.91 1.60 9.42
CA PRO A 154 13.18 2.26 9.67
C PRO A 154 14.40 1.39 9.36
N ALA A 155 14.33 0.07 9.65
CA ALA A 155 15.42 -0.85 9.32
C ALA A 155 15.56 -1.00 7.79
N THR A 156 14.46 -1.01 7.04
CA THR A 156 14.47 -1.04 5.58
C THR A 156 15.17 0.20 5.02
N TRP A 157 14.83 1.39 5.51
CA TRP A 157 15.47 2.64 5.10
C TRP A 157 16.97 2.64 5.37
N GLN A 158 17.38 2.28 6.59
CA GLN A 158 18.81 2.22 6.96
C GLN A 158 19.55 1.20 6.10
N THR A 159 18.99 -0.02 5.93
CA THR A 159 19.61 -1.06 5.11
C THR A 159 19.76 -0.63 3.64
N ALA A 160 18.76 0.04 3.07
CA ALA A 160 18.81 0.56 1.71
C ALA A 160 19.86 1.67 1.56
N LEU A 161 19.87 2.64 2.48
CA LEU A 161 20.82 3.75 2.47
C LEU A 161 22.27 3.26 2.68
N ASP A 162 22.51 2.35 3.61
CA ASP A 162 23.84 1.79 3.88
C ASP A 162 24.37 0.96 2.70
N SER A 163 23.45 0.29 1.97
CA SER A 163 23.83 -0.57 0.85
C SER A 163 24.04 0.20 -0.45
N TRP A 164 23.20 1.18 -0.74
CA TRP A 164 23.13 1.82 -2.07
C TRP A 164 22.85 3.32 -2.03
N GLY A 165 22.54 3.90 -0.89
CA GLY A 165 22.30 5.34 -0.72
C GLY A 165 23.56 6.18 -0.88
N SER A 166 23.38 7.46 -1.12
CA SER A 166 24.46 8.46 -1.16
C SER A 166 24.34 9.51 -0.06
N ARG A 167 23.25 9.48 0.71
CA ARG A 167 22.92 10.43 1.77
C ARG A 167 22.72 9.71 3.10
N ARG A 168 22.88 10.44 4.20
CA ARG A 168 22.59 9.94 5.54
C ARG A 168 21.08 10.01 5.81
N LEU A 169 20.60 9.13 6.69
CA LEU A 169 19.18 9.05 7.08
C LEU A 169 18.63 10.44 7.48
N GLY A 170 19.32 11.19 8.34
CA GLY A 170 18.85 12.52 8.76
C GLY A 170 18.61 13.47 7.58
N THR A 171 19.51 13.47 6.59
CA THR A 171 19.36 14.34 5.41
C THR A 171 18.15 13.97 4.54
N VAL A 172 17.86 12.68 4.37
CA VAL A 172 16.72 12.25 3.55
C VAL A 172 15.39 12.39 4.30
N LEU A 173 15.39 12.49 5.63
CA LEU A 173 14.20 12.74 6.45
C LEU A 173 13.82 14.22 6.52
N GLU A 174 14.74 15.17 6.26
CA GLU A 174 14.46 16.63 6.35
C GLU A 174 13.20 17.08 5.61
N PRO A 175 12.89 16.64 4.36
CA PRO A 175 11.67 17.05 3.68
C PRO A 175 10.40 16.60 4.43
N ALA A 176 10.37 15.36 4.92
CA ALA A 176 9.25 14.80 5.66
C ALA A 176 9.08 15.50 7.04
N GLU A 177 10.18 15.78 7.74
CA GLU A 177 10.17 16.54 8.98
C GLU A 177 9.58 17.94 8.76
N ARG A 178 9.97 18.63 7.68
CA ARG A 178 9.41 19.94 7.31
C ARG A 178 7.91 19.86 7.05
N ILE A 179 7.44 18.86 6.29
CA ILE A 179 6.01 18.67 6.01
C ILE A 179 5.25 18.41 7.32
N ALA A 180 5.75 17.55 8.20
CA ALA A 180 5.13 17.25 9.49
C ALA A 180 5.03 18.50 10.38
N ARG A 181 6.06 19.34 10.41
CA ARG A 181 6.15 20.55 11.24
C ARG A 181 5.30 21.71 10.69
N SER A 182 5.43 21.99 9.38
CA SER A 182 4.70 23.09 8.72
C SER A 182 3.26 22.74 8.38
N GLY A 183 3.00 21.47 8.17
CA GLY A 183 1.71 20.90 7.75
C GLY A 183 1.55 20.81 6.24
N PHE A 184 0.54 20.03 5.84
CA PHE A 184 0.05 19.88 4.48
C PHE A 184 -1.46 20.17 4.43
N THR A 185 -2.00 20.32 3.24
CA THR A 185 -3.43 20.60 3.06
C THR A 185 -4.23 19.31 3.09
N VAL A 186 -5.24 19.24 3.96
CA VAL A 186 -6.20 18.12 4.03
C VAL A 186 -6.97 18.03 2.71
N ASP A 187 -6.83 16.92 2.02
CA ASP A 187 -7.60 16.59 0.82
C ASP A 187 -8.84 15.70 1.16
N PRO A 188 -9.75 15.46 0.20
CA PRO A 188 -10.90 14.60 0.42
C PRO A 188 -10.53 13.17 0.84
N THR A 189 -9.41 12.62 0.32
CA THR A 189 -8.95 11.27 0.64
C THR A 189 -8.51 11.17 2.09
N PHE A 190 -7.69 12.11 2.57
CA PHE A 190 -7.27 12.15 3.98
C PHE A 190 -8.48 12.24 4.91
N ARG A 191 -9.46 13.11 4.58
CA ARG A 191 -10.69 13.23 5.37
C ARG A 191 -11.49 11.94 5.39
N SER A 192 -11.73 11.30 4.22
CA SER A 192 -12.53 10.07 4.15
C SER A 192 -11.85 8.91 4.89
N GLN A 193 -10.53 8.78 4.80
CA GLN A 193 -9.77 7.78 5.58
C GLN A 193 -9.84 8.05 7.09
N THR A 194 -9.86 9.32 7.51
CA THR A 194 -10.10 9.66 8.93
C THR A 194 -11.51 9.23 9.35
N GLU A 195 -12.51 9.51 8.51
CA GLU A 195 -13.92 9.17 8.77
C GLU A 195 -14.13 7.66 8.92
N LEU A 196 -13.53 6.85 8.05
CA LEU A 196 -13.54 5.38 8.15
C LEU A 196 -12.98 4.87 9.48
N ASN A 197 -12.08 5.63 10.09
CA ASN A 197 -11.40 5.27 11.34
C ASN A 197 -11.96 5.99 12.57
N GLN A 198 -12.92 6.91 12.41
CA GLN A 198 -13.36 7.82 13.48
C GLN A 198 -13.72 7.09 14.77
N ALA A 199 -14.56 6.05 14.68
CA ALA A 199 -15.00 5.29 15.85
C ALA A 199 -13.83 4.59 16.58
N ARG A 200 -12.87 4.02 15.80
CA ARG A 200 -11.68 3.36 16.36
C ARG A 200 -10.74 4.37 17.02
N PHE A 201 -10.46 5.46 16.32
CA PHE A 201 -9.54 6.49 16.79
C PHE A 201 -10.02 7.19 18.05
N ALA A 202 -11.33 7.34 18.22
CA ALA A 202 -11.93 7.91 19.42
C ALA A 202 -11.62 7.10 20.69
N ASN A 203 -11.31 5.81 20.57
CA ASN A 203 -10.96 4.97 21.72
C ASN A 203 -9.57 5.28 22.32
N PHE A 204 -8.70 5.98 21.57
CA PHE A 204 -7.31 6.20 21.95
C PHE A 204 -7.00 7.71 22.04
N PRO A 205 -6.77 8.27 23.22
CA PRO A 205 -6.65 9.73 23.43
C PRO A 205 -5.60 10.42 22.53
N ASP A 206 -4.39 9.83 22.39
CA ASP A 206 -3.35 10.40 21.54
C ASP A 206 -3.69 10.36 20.05
N THR A 207 -4.37 9.28 19.60
CA THR A 207 -4.87 9.14 18.24
C THR A 207 -6.00 10.13 17.97
N ALA A 208 -6.98 10.21 18.88
CA ALA A 208 -8.09 11.16 18.79
C ALA A 208 -7.59 12.62 18.78
N LYS A 209 -6.65 12.96 19.66
CA LYS A 209 -6.04 14.30 19.71
C LYS A 209 -5.40 14.69 18.39
N LEU A 210 -4.73 13.74 17.70
CA LEU A 210 -4.03 13.99 16.44
C LEU A 210 -4.98 14.07 15.25
N PHE A 211 -5.86 13.07 15.08
CA PHE A 211 -6.67 12.88 13.89
C PHE A 211 -8.11 13.42 14.01
N LEU A 212 -8.60 13.62 15.23
CA LEU A 212 -9.95 14.12 15.52
C LEU A 212 -9.89 15.35 16.44
N PRO A 213 -9.22 16.43 16.02
CA PRO A 213 -9.04 17.61 16.87
C PRO A 213 -10.39 18.19 17.32
N GLY A 214 -10.60 18.30 18.63
CA GLY A 214 -11.90 18.70 19.20
C GLY A 214 -13.03 17.68 18.96
N GLY A 215 -12.72 16.40 18.69
CA GLY A 215 -13.67 15.34 18.41
C GLY A 215 -14.26 15.37 17.00
N SER A 216 -13.73 16.21 16.11
CA SER A 216 -14.26 16.44 14.76
C SER A 216 -13.30 15.96 13.66
N LEU A 217 -13.87 15.60 12.51
CA LEU A 217 -13.08 15.25 11.32
C LEU A 217 -12.32 16.47 10.78
N PRO A 218 -11.10 16.28 10.26
CA PRO A 218 -10.35 17.35 9.61
C PRO A 218 -11.14 17.98 8.45
N VAL A 219 -11.10 19.31 8.35
CA VAL A 219 -11.82 20.03 7.28
C VAL A 219 -10.97 20.02 6.01
N VAL A 220 -11.57 19.62 4.87
CA VAL A 220 -10.90 19.69 3.55
C VAL A 220 -10.46 21.15 3.28
N GLY A 221 -9.21 21.32 2.85
CA GLY A 221 -8.59 22.62 2.63
C GLY A 221 -7.92 23.21 3.88
N SER A 222 -8.12 22.62 5.07
CA SER A 222 -7.39 23.03 6.28
C SER A 222 -5.95 22.49 6.28
N THR A 223 -5.12 23.00 7.17
CA THR A 223 -3.74 22.52 7.34
C THR A 223 -3.67 21.49 8.47
N PHE A 224 -3.24 20.29 8.15
CA PHE A 224 -2.91 19.25 9.14
C PHE A 224 -1.43 19.33 9.49
N LYS A 225 -1.11 19.31 10.79
CA LYS A 225 0.27 19.33 11.32
C LYS A 225 0.49 18.17 12.27
N ASN A 226 1.70 17.63 12.25
CA ASN A 226 2.11 16.55 13.15
C ASN A 226 3.50 16.84 13.76
N PRO A 227 3.60 17.79 14.71
CA PRO A 227 4.87 18.18 15.31
C PRO A 227 5.53 17.04 16.10
N ASP A 228 4.75 16.07 16.57
CA ASP A 228 5.27 14.91 17.31
C ASP A 228 6.03 13.98 16.36
N LEU A 229 5.51 13.73 15.16
CA LEU A 229 6.21 12.97 14.14
C LEU A 229 7.46 13.70 13.62
N ALA A 230 7.39 15.04 13.50
CA ALA A 230 8.56 15.82 13.13
C ALA A 230 9.72 15.62 14.13
N ARG A 231 9.43 15.66 15.45
CA ARG A 231 10.45 15.36 16.49
C ARG A 231 10.94 13.91 16.44
N THR A 232 10.06 12.97 16.11
CA THR A 232 10.43 11.57 15.97
C THR A 232 11.35 11.35 14.77
N TYR A 233 11.11 12.02 13.64
CA TYR A 233 12.02 11.99 12.48
C TYR A 233 13.38 12.65 12.77
N GLU A 234 13.38 13.78 13.48
CA GLU A 234 14.61 14.43 13.96
C GLU A 234 15.44 13.52 14.87
N GLU A 235 14.78 12.80 15.79
CA GLU A 235 15.42 11.81 16.66
C GLU A 235 16.01 10.65 15.85
N LEU A 236 15.27 10.06 14.90
CA LEU A 236 15.76 9.01 14.01
C LEU A 236 16.92 9.51 13.13
N GLY A 237 16.82 10.73 12.61
CA GLY A 237 17.86 11.35 11.79
C GLY A 237 19.17 11.57 12.54
N SER A 238 19.10 11.96 13.81
CA SER A 238 20.27 12.27 14.65
C SER A 238 20.88 11.03 15.33
N LYS A 239 20.05 10.10 15.83
CA LYS A 239 20.47 8.93 16.60
C LYS A 239 20.54 7.64 15.74
N GLY A 240 20.04 7.69 14.50
CA GLY A 240 19.86 6.52 13.65
C GLY A 240 18.73 5.60 14.15
N THR A 241 18.50 4.51 13.43
CA THR A 241 17.43 3.56 13.74
C THR A 241 17.57 2.85 15.08
N ARG A 242 18.75 2.93 15.71
CA ARG A 242 18.94 2.46 17.09
C ARG A 242 18.00 3.10 18.08
N ALA A 243 17.52 4.33 17.83
CA ALA A 243 16.52 4.98 18.66
C ALA A 243 15.27 4.11 18.83
N LEU A 244 14.84 3.41 17.76
CA LEU A 244 13.70 2.50 17.76
C LEU A 244 14.10 1.09 18.23
N TYR A 245 15.14 0.48 17.68
CA TYR A 245 15.38 -0.95 17.91
C TYR A 245 16.05 -1.25 19.27
N THR A 246 16.81 -0.32 19.84
CA THR A 246 17.48 -0.51 21.13
C THR A 246 17.34 0.69 22.08
N GLY A 247 16.71 1.77 21.63
CA GLY A 247 16.62 3.04 22.34
C GLY A 247 15.31 3.27 23.10
N ALA A 248 15.07 4.55 23.43
CA ALA A 248 13.90 4.97 24.19
C ALA A 248 12.60 4.80 23.38
N LEU A 249 12.63 5.17 22.09
CA LEU A 249 11.47 5.05 21.21
C LEU A 249 10.94 3.60 21.15
N GLY A 250 11.83 2.62 21.10
CA GLY A 250 11.45 1.21 21.14
C GLY A 250 10.80 0.79 22.45
N ARG A 251 11.30 1.29 23.59
CA ARG A 251 10.66 1.02 24.89
C ARG A 251 9.26 1.62 24.99
N GLU A 252 9.05 2.78 24.41
CA GLU A 252 7.74 3.44 24.35
C GLU A 252 6.76 2.67 23.45
N ILE A 253 7.22 2.16 22.29
CA ILE A 253 6.44 1.26 21.44
C ILE A 253 6.02 0.02 22.22
N VAL A 254 6.96 -0.68 22.87
CA VAL A 254 6.68 -1.89 23.67
C VAL A 254 5.68 -1.60 24.78
N ALA A 255 5.85 -0.50 25.51
CA ALA A 255 4.93 -0.10 26.57
C ALA A 255 3.52 0.15 26.03
N THR A 256 3.41 0.86 24.88
CA THR A 256 2.14 1.17 24.20
C THR A 256 1.44 -0.10 23.72
N VAL A 257 2.18 -1.02 23.09
CA VAL A 257 1.64 -2.29 22.58
C VAL A 257 1.13 -3.18 23.71
N ASN A 258 1.89 -3.30 24.80
CA ASN A 258 1.55 -4.19 25.91
C ASN A 258 0.50 -3.60 26.87
N LYS A 259 0.28 -2.30 26.80
CA LYS A 259 -0.78 -1.60 27.51
C LYS A 259 -1.34 -0.49 26.62
N PRO A 260 -2.21 -0.85 25.64
CA PRO A 260 -2.80 0.15 24.75
C PRO A 260 -3.45 1.29 25.57
N PRO A 261 -3.18 2.57 25.19
CA PRO A 261 -3.67 3.72 25.95
C PRO A 261 -5.14 4.01 25.58
N VAL A 262 -6.04 3.15 26.04
CA VAL A 262 -7.49 3.28 25.81
C VAL A 262 -8.06 4.37 26.71
N ASP A 263 -8.99 5.18 26.18
CA ASP A 263 -9.80 6.09 26.97
C ASP A 263 -10.74 5.29 27.88
N PRO A 264 -10.62 5.40 29.22
CA PRO A 264 -11.50 4.67 30.12
C PRO A 264 -13.00 4.95 29.90
N ALA A 265 -13.33 6.12 29.35
CA ALA A 265 -14.71 6.50 29.05
C ALA A 265 -15.29 5.81 27.80
N SER A 266 -14.43 5.28 26.91
CA SER A 266 -14.88 4.61 25.68
C SER A 266 -15.52 3.25 25.92
N GLY A 267 -15.20 2.59 27.04
CA GLY A 267 -15.61 1.22 27.32
C GLY A 267 -14.99 0.17 26.40
N TYR A 268 -14.03 0.57 25.54
CA TYR A 268 -13.33 -0.35 24.63
C TYR A 268 -12.26 -1.16 25.38
N ASP A 269 -12.19 -2.46 25.12
CA ASP A 269 -11.20 -3.37 25.70
C ASP A 269 -10.18 -3.77 24.62
N ALA A 270 -9.10 -2.99 24.50
CA ALA A 270 -8.00 -3.30 23.59
C ALA A 270 -7.08 -4.36 24.22
N ARG A 271 -7.01 -5.53 23.61
CA ARG A 271 -6.16 -6.63 24.09
C ARG A 271 -4.70 -6.22 24.12
N PRO A 272 -3.96 -6.48 25.21
CA PRO A 272 -2.52 -6.25 25.31
C PRO A 272 -1.77 -7.06 24.26
N GLY A 273 -0.70 -6.48 23.70
CA GLY A 273 0.22 -7.19 22.83
C GLY A 273 1.26 -8.01 23.60
N LYS A 274 2.17 -8.61 22.83
CA LYS A 274 3.25 -9.48 23.36
C LYS A 274 4.64 -9.02 22.96
N LEU A 275 4.80 -7.81 22.38
CA LEU A 275 6.11 -7.28 22.00
C LEU A 275 7.01 -7.03 23.20
N SER A 276 8.29 -7.28 23.03
CA SER A 276 9.34 -7.00 24.01
C SER A 276 10.49 -6.22 23.36
N THR A 277 11.35 -5.64 24.18
CA THR A 277 12.58 -5.01 23.68
C THR A 277 13.56 -6.01 23.04
N LYS A 278 13.43 -7.31 23.33
CA LYS A 278 14.19 -8.37 22.66
C LYS A 278 13.74 -8.57 21.22
N ASP A 279 12.43 -8.47 20.95
CA ASP A 279 11.89 -8.55 19.58
C ASP A 279 12.43 -7.43 18.72
N LEU A 280 12.39 -6.19 19.24
CA LEU A 280 12.96 -5.03 18.56
C LEU A 280 14.46 -5.19 18.31
N ALA A 281 15.22 -5.60 19.34
CA ALA A 281 16.68 -5.76 19.24
C ALA A 281 17.12 -6.88 18.29
N ALA A 282 16.28 -7.92 18.14
CA ALA A 282 16.52 -9.04 17.23
C ALA A 282 16.08 -8.75 15.79
N TYR A 283 15.29 -7.69 15.57
CA TYR A 283 14.77 -7.38 14.24
C TYR A 283 15.87 -6.92 13.28
N GLY A 284 15.79 -7.41 12.05
CA GLY A 284 16.61 -6.94 10.93
C GLY A 284 15.84 -7.06 9.61
N ALA A 285 15.88 -6.00 8.80
CA ALA A 285 15.42 -6.07 7.42
C ALA A 285 16.36 -6.99 6.63
N LYS A 286 15.79 -7.92 5.85
CA LYS A 286 16.56 -8.98 5.17
C LYS A 286 16.84 -8.60 3.72
N ARG A 287 18.10 -8.56 3.32
CA ARG A 287 18.47 -8.58 1.90
C ARG A 287 18.26 -9.99 1.37
N GLN A 288 17.56 -10.13 0.26
CA GLN A 288 17.29 -11.43 -0.37
C GLN A 288 17.35 -11.33 -1.90
N ALA A 289 17.47 -12.47 -2.57
CA ALA A 289 17.38 -12.51 -4.03
C ALA A 289 15.94 -12.20 -4.47
N PRO A 290 15.75 -11.42 -5.55
CA PRO A 290 14.42 -11.21 -6.12
C PRO A 290 13.86 -12.51 -6.72
N THR A 291 12.52 -12.58 -6.86
CA THR A 291 11.92 -13.48 -7.84
C THR A 291 12.24 -12.99 -9.24
N ARG A 292 12.30 -13.92 -10.19
CA ARG A 292 12.49 -13.61 -11.61
C ARG A 292 11.63 -14.52 -12.46
N THR A 293 10.87 -13.90 -13.37
CA THR A 293 10.05 -14.58 -14.38
C THR A 293 10.38 -13.99 -15.74
N SER A 294 10.38 -14.83 -16.79
CA SER A 294 10.46 -14.35 -18.18
C SER A 294 9.03 -14.20 -18.73
N TYR A 295 8.71 -13.09 -19.34
CA TYR A 295 7.40 -12.85 -19.96
C TYR A 295 7.55 -12.02 -21.23
N ARG A 296 7.11 -12.56 -22.38
CA ARG A 296 7.24 -11.90 -23.71
C ARG A 296 8.66 -11.40 -24.02
N GLY A 297 9.66 -12.17 -23.59
CA GLY A 297 11.07 -11.82 -23.76
C GLY A 297 11.60 -10.73 -22.82
N LEU A 298 10.79 -10.27 -21.88
CA LEU A 298 11.17 -9.37 -20.79
C LEU A 298 11.51 -10.17 -19.54
N ASN A 299 12.30 -9.58 -18.64
CA ASN A 299 12.58 -10.14 -17.33
C ASN A 299 11.82 -9.36 -16.26
N VAL A 300 10.88 -10.00 -15.60
CA VAL A 300 10.05 -9.43 -14.53
C VAL A 300 10.65 -9.83 -13.19
N TYR A 301 11.08 -8.84 -12.41
CA TYR A 301 11.65 -9.02 -11.06
C TYR A 301 10.70 -8.46 -10.01
N SER A 302 10.54 -9.19 -8.92
CA SER A 302 9.75 -8.72 -7.79
C SER A 302 10.30 -9.31 -6.48
N ILE A 303 9.58 -9.11 -5.38
CA ILE A 303 9.98 -9.60 -4.07
C ILE A 303 9.73 -11.11 -3.93
N ALA A 304 10.63 -11.78 -3.21
CA ALA A 304 10.47 -13.19 -2.84
C ALA A 304 9.62 -13.35 -1.56
N PRO A 305 9.15 -14.56 -1.21
CA PRO A 305 8.52 -14.82 0.08
C PRO A 305 9.39 -14.32 1.27
N SER A 306 8.81 -13.81 2.33
CA SER A 306 7.44 -13.88 2.88
C SER A 306 6.35 -13.21 2.04
N SER A 307 6.63 -12.29 1.12
CA SER A 307 5.59 -11.84 0.19
C SER A 307 5.33 -12.89 -0.91
N SER A 308 4.06 -13.13 -1.16
CA SER A 308 3.60 -13.97 -2.27
C SER A 308 3.53 -13.22 -3.60
N GLY A 309 3.68 -11.88 -3.57
CA GLY A 309 3.46 -11.04 -4.74
C GLY A 309 4.28 -11.45 -5.96
N GLY A 310 5.59 -11.60 -5.76
CA GLY A 310 6.48 -11.96 -6.88
C GLY A 310 6.28 -13.39 -7.40
N THR A 311 5.93 -14.35 -6.53
CA THR A 311 5.65 -15.73 -6.96
C THR A 311 4.32 -15.84 -7.69
N THR A 312 3.26 -15.21 -7.17
CA THR A 312 1.91 -15.32 -7.73
C THR A 312 1.76 -14.56 -9.04
N VAL A 313 2.32 -13.34 -9.13
CA VAL A 313 2.39 -12.61 -10.41
C VAL A 313 3.21 -13.38 -11.43
N GLY A 314 4.38 -13.91 -11.02
CA GLY A 314 5.27 -14.65 -11.90
C GLY A 314 4.64 -15.93 -12.44
N GLU A 315 3.95 -16.70 -11.60
CA GLU A 315 3.22 -17.88 -12.00
C GLU A 315 2.08 -17.56 -12.98
N ALA A 316 1.26 -16.55 -12.69
CA ALA A 316 0.19 -16.13 -13.58
C ALA A 316 0.73 -15.66 -14.95
N LEU A 317 1.83 -14.90 -14.99
CA LEU A 317 2.49 -14.52 -16.25
C LEU A 317 2.99 -15.74 -17.02
N ASN A 318 3.61 -16.74 -16.35
CA ASN A 318 4.05 -17.96 -16.99
C ASN A 318 2.88 -18.79 -17.56
N ILE A 319 1.72 -18.81 -16.87
CA ILE A 319 0.49 -19.45 -17.38
C ILE A 319 0.02 -18.74 -18.65
N LEU A 320 0.08 -17.42 -18.69
CA LEU A 320 -0.34 -16.60 -19.83
C LEU A 320 0.66 -16.61 -21.00
N GLU A 321 1.92 -17.05 -20.78
CA GLU A 321 2.98 -16.98 -21.81
C GLU A 321 2.60 -17.75 -23.08
N GLY A 322 1.87 -18.86 -22.97
CA GLY A 322 1.41 -19.67 -24.11
C GLY A 322 0.25 -19.06 -24.92
N THR A 323 -0.41 -18.00 -24.43
CA THR A 323 -1.59 -17.41 -25.08
C THR A 323 -1.25 -16.07 -25.70
N ASP A 324 -1.58 -15.84 -26.96
CA ASP A 324 -1.36 -14.54 -27.64
C ASP A 324 -2.47 -13.54 -27.25
N LEU A 325 -2.30 -12.91 -26.10
CA LEU A 325 -3.25 -11.91 -25.59
C LEU A 325 -3.31 -10.63 -26.43
N SER A 326 -2.31 -10.35 -27.27
CA SER A 326 -2.30 -9.16 -28.13
C SER A 326 -3.36 -9.19 -29.22
N LYS A 327 -3.77 -10.40 -29.62
CA LYS A 327 -4.81 -10.64 -30.64
C LYS A 327 -6.16 -11.06 -30.07
N ALA A 328 -6.21 -11.34 -28.77
CA ALA A 328 -7.44 -11.73 -28.11
C ALA A 328 -8.47 -10.58 -28.11
N SER A 329 -9.75 -10.92 -28.21
CA SER A 329 -10.83 -9.97 -27.89
C SER A 329 -10.72 -9.54 -26.43
N GLU A 330 -11.33 -8.38 -26.05
CA GLU A 330 -11.31 -7.93 -24.66
C GLU A 330 -11.94 -8.97 -23.70
N THR A 331 -13.00 -9.63 -24.12
CA THR A 331 -13.63 -10.72 -23.35
C THR A 331 -12.67 -11.89 -23.15
N GLN A 332 -11.97 -12.34 -24.19
CA GLN A 332 -11.00 -13.44 -24.10
C GLN A 332 -9.77 -13.05 -23.28
N TYR A 333 -9.26 -11.82 -23.47
CA TYR A 333 -8.17 -11.30 -22.66
C TYR A 333 -8.51 -11.33 -21.16
N LEU A 334 -9.66 -10.75 -20.79
CA LEU A 334 -10.10 -10.75 -19.39
C LEU A 334 -10.36 -12.16 -18.85
N HIS A 335 -10.95 -13.04 -19.67
CA HIS A 335 -11.16 -14.44 -19.29
C HIS A 335 -9.85 -15.14 -18.94
N HIS A 336 -8.86 -15.11 -19.82
CA HIS A 336 -7.55 -15.74 -19.56
C HIS A 336 -6.83 -15.13 -18.36
N TYR A 337 -6.87 -13.80 -18.24
CA TYR A 337 -6.32 -13.08 -17.08
C TYR A 337 -6.98 -13.53 -15.77
N ILE A 338 -8.30 -13.61 -15.71
CA ILE A 338 -9.08 -14.04 -14.55
C ILE A 338 -8.73 -15.49 -14.17
N GLU A 339 -8.67 -16.38 -15.14
CA GLU A 339 -8.38 -17.80 -14.89
C GLU A 339 -6.92 -18.05 -14.48
N ALA A 340 -5.95 -17.38 -15.09
CA ALA A 340 -4.55 -17.45 -14.67
C ALA A 340 -4.36 -16.93 -13.24
N SER A 341 -5.03 -15.84 -12.89
CA SER A 341 -5.04 -15.30 -11.52
C SER A 341 -5.66 -16.31 -10.54
N ARG A 342 -6.79 -16.94 -10.88
CA ARG A 342 -7.46 -17.97 -10.07
C ARG A 342 -6.52 -19.11 -9.73
N ILE A 343 -5.82 -19.64 -10.74
CA ILE A 343 -4.86 -20.75 -10.59
C ILE A 343 -3.72 -20.34 -9.65
N ALA A 344 -3.07 -19.21 -9.93
CA ALA A 344 -1.94 -18.73 -9.14
C ALA A 344 -2.32 -18.45 -7.67
N PHE A 345 -3.54 -17.98 -7.41
CA PHE A 345 -4.04 -17.80 -6.04
C PHE A 345 -4.37 -19.11 -5.32
N ALA A 346 -4.79 -20.16 -6.06
CA ALA A 346 -4.96 -21.49 -5.47
C ALA A 346 -3.62 -22.02 -4.96
N ASP A 347 -2.58 -21.91 -5.77
CA ASP A 347 -1.23 -22.39 -5.46
C ASP A 347 -0.58 -21.54 -4.35
N ARG A 348 -0.75 -20.21 -4.41
CA ARG A 348 -0.35 -19.26 -3.34
C ARG A 348 -0.85 -19.68 -1.96
N GLY A 349 -2.13 -19.99 -1.87
CA GLY A 349 -2.79 -20.33 -0.59
C GLY A 349 -2.15 -21.55 0.08
N ARG A 350 -1.70 -22.51 -0.71
CA ARG A 350 -1.13 -23.78 -0.24
C ARG A 350 0.36 -23.70 0.07
N TRP A 351 1.12 -22.92 -0.71
CA TRP A 351 2.57 -23.07 -0.74
C TRP A 351 3.35 -21.88 -0.17
N VAL A 352 2.76 -20.69 -0.05
CA VAL A 352 3.53 -19.51 0.30
C VAL A 352 3.34 -19.11 1.76
N GLY A 353 4.46 -19.00 2.47
CA GLY A 353 4.62 -18.51 3.83
C GLY A 353 6.01 -17.89 4.02
N ASP A 354 6.44 -17.70 5.26
CA ASP A 354 7.80 -17.23 5.57
C ASP A 354 8.81 -18.38 5.36
N PRO A 355 9.77 -18.25 4.40
CA PRO A 355 10.72 -19.32 4.08
C PRO A 355 11.74 -19.61 5.20
N ALA A 356 11.77 -18.82 6.26
CA ALA A 356 12.54 -19.15 7.47
C ALA A 356 11.86 -20.25 8.32
N PHE A 357 10.58 -20.53 8.07
CA PHE A 357 9.75 -21.47 8.81
C PHE A 357 9.09 -22.52 7.92
N GLU A 358 8.97 -22.24 6.62
CA GLU A 358 8.22 -23.04 5.66
C GLU A 358 9.11 -23.41 4.45
N ASP A 359 8.93 -24.61 3.94
CA ASP A 359 9.55 -25.01 2.65
C ASP A 359 8.71 -24.46 1.49
N VAL A 360 9.02 -23.24 1.07
CA VAL A 360 8.32 -22.57 -0.04
C VAL A 360 8.97 -22.95 -1.37
N PRO A 361 8.29 -23.70 -2.26
CA PRO A 361 8.86 -24.18 -3.52
C PRO A 361 8.92 -23.08 -4.60
N THR A 362 9.58 -21.97 -4.28
CA THR A 362 9.64 -20.75 -5.12
C THR A 362 10.12 -21.05 -6.55
N LYS A 363 11.13 -21.90 -6.72
CA LYS A 363 11.64 -22.28 -8.05
C LYS A 363 10.63 -23.11 -8.84
N GLY A 364 9.89 -23.98 -8.16
CA GLY A 364 8.83 -24.79 -8.75
C GLY A 364 7.68 -23.92 -9.23
N LEU A 365 7.15 -23.05 -8.35
CA LEU A 365 6.06 -22.10 -8.65
C LEU A 365 6.39 -21.18 -9.84
N LEU A 366 7.65 -20.77 -9.99
CA LEU A 366 8.10 -19.88 -11.07
C LEU A 366 8.63 -20.65 -12.30
N SER A 367 8.55 -21.98 -12.35
CA SER A 367 9.01 -22.74 -13.50
C SER A 367 7.96 -22.75 -14.62
N GLN A 368 8.39 -22.55 -15.87
CA GLN A 368 7.50 -22.67 -17.02
C GLN A 368 6.86 -24.07 -17.11
N LYS A 369 7.63 -25.12 -16.79
CA LYS A 369 7.11 -26.48 -16.77
C LYS A 369 5.89 -26.64 -15.85
N TYR A 370 5.93 -26.00 -14.66
CA TYR A 370 4.79 -26.02 -13.74
C TYR A 370 3.62 -25.22 -14.31
N ALA A 371 3.90 -24.02 -14.79
CA ALA A 371 2.87 -23.16 -15.40
C ALA A 371 2.19 -23.86 -16.60
N ASP A 372 2.93 -24.53 -17.47
CA ASP A 372 2.38 -25.31 -18.59
C ASP A 372 1.45 -26.44 -18.12
N SER A 373 1.81 -27.08 -16.98
CA SER A 373 0.96 -28.12 -16.39
C SER A 373 -0.34 -27.57 -15.78
N ARG A 374 -0.38 -26.28 -15.45
CA ARG A 374 -1.57 -25.59 -14.93
C ARG A 374 -2.35 -24.88 -16.04
N ALA A 375 -1.68 -24.35 -17.05
CA ALA A 375 -2.31 -23.64 -18.18
C ALA A 375 -3.32 -24.48 -18.93
N CYS A 376 -3.13 -25.79 -19.02
CA CYS A 376 -4.07 -26.71 -19.68
C CYS A 376 -5.45 -26.81 -18.99
N LEU A 377 -5.59 -26.29 -17.76
CA LEU A 377 -6.89 -26.17 -17.09
C LEU A 377 -7.76 -25.07 -17.71
N VAL A 378 -7.14 -24.01 -18.24
CA VAL A 378 -7.85 -22.89 -18.85
C VAL A 378 -8.47 -23.33 -20.16
N LYS A 379 -9.76 -23.05 -20.34
CA LYS A 379 -10.54 -23.31 -21.57
C LYS A 379 -11.10 -21.98 -22.06
N ASP A 380 -11.17 -21.80 -23.36
CA ASP A 380 -11.65 -20.54 -23.96
C ASP A 380 -13.13 -20.27 -23.71
N ASP A 381 -13.91 -21.31 -23.40
CA ASP A 381 -15.37 -21.30 -23.32
C ASP A 381 -15.94 -21.77 -21.97
N ALA A 382 -15.10 -21.96 -20.96
CA ALA A 382 -15.54 -22.45 -19.65
C ALA A 382 -14.69 -21.90 -18.50
N VAL A 383 -15.36 -21.58 -17.39
CA VAL A 383 -14.76 -21.09 -16.15
C VAL A 383 -14.38 -22.23 -15.22
N LEU A 384 -13.21 -22.12 -14.58
CA LEU A 384 -12.80 -23.02 -13.51
C LEU A 384 -13.65 -22.83 -12.25
N THR A 385 -14.00 -23.94 -11.61
CA THR A 385 -14.75 -23.92 -10.35
C THR A 385 -13.88 -23.37 -9.21
N SER A 386 -14.40 -22.42 -8.46
CA SER A 386 -13.77 -21.90 -7.24
C SER A 386 -14.47 -22.41 -5.97
N PRO A 387 -13.70 -22.62 -4.88
CA PRO A 387 -12.24 -22.52 -4.82
C PRO A 387 -11.56 -23.68 -5.58
N LEU A 388 -10.60 -23.35 -6.44
CA LEU A 388 -9.80 -24.31 -7.19
C LEU A 388 -8.77 -24.97 -6.27
N ALA A 389 -8.54 -26.27 -6.45
CA ALA A 389 -7.48 -26.98 -5.74
C ALA A 389 -6.09 -26.55 -6.23
N PRO A 390 -5.08 -26.48 -5.33
CA PRO A 390 -3.71 -26.18 -5.71
C PRO A 390 -3.09 -27.31 -6.55
N GLY A 391 -2.07 -26.98 -7.34
CA GLY A 391 -1.18 -27.97 -7.94
C GLY A 391 -0.03 -28.35 -7.02
N ASP A 392 0.85 -29.23 -7.52
CA ASP A 392 2.11 -29.57 -6.86
C ASP A 392 3.30 -29.07 -7.71
N PRO A 393 3.96 -27.97 -7.33
CA PRO A 393 5.09 -27.43 -8.06
C PRO A 393 6.35 -28.30 -7.97
N ASN A 394 6.41 -29.27 -7.02
CA ASN A 394 7.50 -30.22 -6.87
C ASN A 394 7.32 -31.45 -7.77
N SER A 395 6.06 -31.75 -8.16
CA SER A 395 5.70 -32.87 -9.03
C SER A 395 4.63 -32.47 -10.06
N PRO A 396 4.99 -31.60 -11.04
CA PRO A 396 4.04 -31.08 -12.02
C PRO A 396 3.35 -32.18 -12.80
N ALA A 397 2.03 -32.29 -12.69
CA ALA A 397 1.18 -33.21 -13.47
C ALA A 397 0.20 -32.40 -14.31
N ALA A 398 0.11 -32.71 -15.59
CA ALA A 398 -0.71 -31.97 -16.54
C ALA A 398 -2.20 -31.97 -16.14
N CYS A 399 -2.80 -30.77 -16.13
CA CYS A 399 -4.20 -30.52 -15.82
C CYS A 399 -4.65 -31.06 -14.44
N ALA A 400 -3.73 -31.29 -13.51
CA ALA A 400 -4.05 -31.81 -12.20
C ALA A 400 -4.21 -30.66 -11.17
N GLY A 401 -5.25 -30.76 -10.35
CA GLY A 401 -5.32 -30.14 -9.04
C GLY A 401 -5.18 -31.22 -7.98
N THR A 402 -4.33 -31.03 -6.98
CA THR A 402 -4.12 -31.98 -5.90
C THR A 402 -4.51 -31.37 -4.56
N GLY A 403 -5.30 -32.10 -3.77
CA GLY A 403 -5.68 -31.67 -2.43
C GLY A 403 -6.94 -30.82 -2.33
N THR A 404 -7.20 -30.31 -1.14
CA THR A 404 -8.35 -29.47 -0.82
C THR A 404 -8.00 -28.00 -1.03
N ALA A 405 -8.86 -27.28 -1.71
CA ALA A 405 -8.73 -25.84 -1.86
C ALA A 405 -8.64 -25.16 -0.49
N ALA A 406 -7.65 -24.26 -0.33
CA ALA A 406 -7.60 -23.40 0.83
C ALA A 406 -8.51 -22.19 0.58
N PRO A 407 -9.36 -21.82 1.54
CA PRO A 407 -10.11 -20.57 1.44
C PRO A 407 -9.14 -19.38 1.45
N THR A 408 -9.56 -18.30 0.81
CA THR A 408 -8.83 -17.04 0.82
C THR A 408 -8.83 -16.46 2.24
N THR A 409 -7.64 -16.20 2.78
CA THR A 409 -7.50 -15.43 4.02
C THR A 409 -7.79 -13.96 3.72
N TYR A 410 -8.36 -13.24 4.69
CA TYR A 410 -8.50 -11.79 4.62
C TYR A 410 -7.10 -11.17 4.68
N GLU A 411 -6.84 -10.19 3.84
CA GLU A 411 -5.67 -9.31 3.90
C GLU A 411 -6.17 -7.88 3.78
N GLY A 412 -5.62 -6.98 4.59
CA GLY A 412 -6.03 -5.58 4.62
C GLY A 412 -5.89 -4.85 3.29
N GLU A 413 -6.76 -3.90 3.06
CA GLU A 413 -6.86 -3.21 1.76
C GLU A 413 -6.00 -1.94 1.68
N ASN A 414 -5.28 -1.59 2.75
CA ASN A 414 -4.59 -0.30 2.80
C ASN A 414 -3.07 -0.44 2.85
N THR A 415 -2.42 0.18 1.90
CA THR A 415 -0.98 0.14 1.62
C THR A 415 -0.67 1.37 0.79
N THR A 416 0.58 1.73 0.61
CA THR A 416 0.98 2.73 -0.39
C THR A 416 2.16 2.21 -1.22
N HIS A 417 2.29 2.74 -2.42
CA HIS A 417 3.38 2.41 -3.32
C HIS A 417 4.04 3.67 -3.87
N LEU A 418 5.35 3.61 -4.05
CA LEU A 418 6.12 4.64 -4.73
C LEU A 418 7.11 4.02 -5.72
N THR A 419 7.36 4.74 -6.79
CA THR A 419 8.42 4.41 -7.77
C THR A 419 9.32 5.61 -7.98
N VAL A 420 10.64 5.35 -8.02
CA VAL A 420 11.65 6.39 -8.24
C VAL A 420 12.65 5.93 -9.28
N ALA A 421 13.05 6.83 -10.16
CA ALA A 421 14.20 6.65 -11.04
C ALA A 421 15.15 7.85 -10.94
N ASP A 422 16.45 7.62 -11.09
CA ASP A 422 17.43 8.70 -11.05
C ASP A 422 18.09 8.94 -12.42
N LYS A 423 18.98 9.95 -12.47
CA LYS A 423 19.71 10.32 -13.68
C LYS A 423 20.75 9.29 -14.13
N TRP A 424 21.14 8.37 -13.25
CA TRP A 424 22.10 7.31 -13.57
C TRP A 424 21.43 6.05 -14.08
N GLY A 425 20.10 6.00 -14.01
CA GLY A 425 19.30 4.87 -14.48
C GLY A 425 18.94 3.88 -13.39
N ASN A 426 19.28 4.15 -12.13
CA ASN A 426 18.81 3.35 -11.01
C ASN A 426 17.30 3.52 -10.83
N VAL A 427 16.63 2.45 -10.41
CA VAL A 427 15.18 2.42 -10.22
C VAL A 427 14.84 1.76 -8.89
N VAL A 428 13.89 2.34 -8.18
CA VAL A 428 13.29 1.77 -6.97
C VAL A 428 11.79 1.59 -7.18
N ALA A 429 11.28 0.43 -6.81
CA ALA A 429 9.87 0.16 -6.56
C ALA A 429 9.73 -0.22 -5.08
N TYR A 430 8.98 0.55 -4.31
CA TYR A 430 8.84 0.34 -2.87
C TYR A 430 7.37 0.41 -2.47
N THR A 431 6.90 -0.69 -1.88
CA THR A 431 5.55 -0.79 -1.32
C THR A 431 5.67 -0.93 0.19
N LEU A 432 4.96 -0.09 0.93
CA LEU A 432 5.02 -0.01 2.39
C LEU A 432 3.62 0.13 2.98
N THR A 433 3.45 -0.40 4.21
CA THR A 433 2.14 -0.56 4.81
C THR A 433 2.18 -0.48 6.33
N ILE A 434 1.03 -0.27 6.94
CA ILE A 434 0.69 -0.56 8.33
C ILE A 434 -0.49 -1.54 8.42
N GLU A 435 -0.84 -2.20 7.33
CA GLU A 435 -1.86 -3.19 7.01
C GLU A 435 -3.24 -2.57 6.80
N GLN A 436 -4.11 -2.42 7.79
CA GLN A 436 -5.42 -1.77 7.66
C GLN A 436 -5.31 -0.25 7.55
N THR A 437 -6.36 0.39 7.00
CA THR A 437 -6.51 1.84 7.13
C THR A 437 -6.39 2.25 8.60
N GLY A 438 -5.35 3.03 8.92
CA GLY A 438 -5.08 3.45 10.29
C GLY A 438 -4.41 2.39 11.17
N GLY A 439 -3.93 1.29 10.60
CA GLY A 439 -3.22 0.23 11.33
C GLY A 439 -4.04 -0.33 12.50
N SER A 440 -3.41 -0.50 13.65
CA SER A 440 -4.10 -0.90 14.89
C SER A 440 -5.02 0.20 15.48
N GLY A 441 -5.01 1.40 14.91
CA GLY A 441 -5.69 2.57 15.50
C GLY A 441 -4.91 3.22 16.65
N ILE A 442 -3.78 2.66 17.06
CA ILE A 442 -3.01 3.08 18.24
C ILE A 442 -1.84 3.97 17.80
N THR A 443 -1.84 5.21 18.25
CA THR A 443 -0.68 6.12 18.14
C THR A 443 0.22 5.96 19.36
N VAL A 444 1.54 5.91 19.14
CA VAL A 444 2.51 5.94 20.25
C VAL A 444 2.47 7.34 20.89
N PRO A 445 2.16 7.46 22.21
CA PRO A 445 1.95 8.74 22.88
C PRO A 445 3.13 9.71 22.68
N GLY A 446 2.83 10.93 22.21
CA GLY A 446 3.81 11.98 21.95
C GLY A 446 4.76 11.74 20.78
N ARG A 447 4.56 10.69 19.96
CA ARG A 447 5.42 10.29 18.84
C ARG A 447 4.83 10.54 17.46
N GLY A 448 3.50 10.67 17.36
CA GLY A 448 2.81 11.13 16.15
C GLY A 448 2.72 10.11 15.02
N PHE A 449 2.91 8.82 15.25
CA PHE A 449 2.72 7.77 14.25
C PHE A 449 1.85 6.63 14.76
N LEU A 450 1.11 6.04 13.83
CA LEU A 450 0.28 4.86 14.08
C LEU A 450 1.13 3.59 14.08
N LEU A 451 0.76 2.64 14.93
CA LEU A 451 1.29 1.29 14.93
C LEU A 451 0.54 0.42 13.92
N ASN A 452 1.26 -0.50 13.31
CA ASN A 452 0.71 -1.49 12.39
C ASN A 452 -0.25 -2.46 13.10
N ASN A 453 -1.06 -3.15 12.31
CA ASN A 453 -1.79 -4.35 12.71
C ASN A 453 -1.38 -5.57 11.85
N GLU A 454 -0.14 -5.60 11.42
CA GLU A 454 0.36 -6.49 10.37
C GLU A 454 0.22 -7.98 10.70
N LEU A 455 0.22 -8.33 12.00
CA LEU A 455 0.11 -9.73 12.40
C LEU A 455 -1.28 -10.32 12.10
N THR A 456 -2.29 -9.50 11.80
CA THR A 456 -3.60 -9.98 11.36
C THR A 456 -3.59 -10.57 9.94
N ASP A 457 -2.49 -10.42 9.20
CA ASP A 457 -2.27 -11.14 7.94
C ASP A 457 -1.93 -12.63 8.16
N PHE A 458 -1.62 -13.07 9.37
CA PHE A 458 -1.59 -14.49 9.69
C PHE A 458 -2.98 -15.13 9.61
N SER A 459 -3.02 -16.43 9.31
CA SER A 459 -4.22 -17.23 9.53
C SER A 459 -4.48 -17.36 11.02
N PHE A 460 -5.67 -17.00 11.51
CA PHE A 460 -6.02 -17.09 12.93
C PHE A 460 -6.21 -18.54 13.39
N ALA A 461 -6.63 -19.39 12.48
CA ALA A 461 -6.69 -20.83 12.62
C ALA A 461 -6.58 -21.45 11.23
N PRO A 462 -6.13 -22.72 11.11
CA PRO A 462 -6.11 -23.41 9.82
C PRO A 462 -7.55 -23.55 9.31
N ALA A 463 -7.76 -23.15 8.07
CA ALA A 463 -9.06 -23.27 7.41
C ALA A 463 -9.54 -24.73 7.27
N ASN A 464 -8.59 -25.65 7.13
CA ASN A 464 -8.80 -27.09 7.19
C ASN A 464 -7.74 -27.70 8.12
N PRO A 465 -8.10 -28.20 9.32
CA PRO A 465 -7.13 -28.79 10.26
C PRO A 465 -6.35 -29.99 9.72
N ALA A 466 -6.84 -30.64 8.66
CA ALA A 466 -6.17 -31.77 8.02
C ALA A 466 -5.09 -31.34 7.02
N VAL A 467 -4.99 -30.04 6.71
CA VAL A 467 -4.05 -29.48 5.73
C VAL A 467 -3.13 -28.49 6.44
N HIS A 468 -1.82 -28.64 6.23
CA HIS A 468 -0.84 -27.68 6.75
C HIS A 468 -1.10 -26.27 6.17
N ASP A 469 -1.23 -25.29 7.07
CA ASP A 469 -1.35 -23.87 6.73
C ASP A 469 0.01 -23.18 6.94
N PRO A 470 0.69 -22.76 5.86
CA PRO A 470 2.01 -22.14 5.96
C PRO A 470 1.97 -20.73 6.57
N ASN A 471 0.80 -20.16 6.80
CA ASN A 471 0.62 -18.80 7.28
C ASN A 471 0.12 -18.71 8.73
N LEU A 472 0.28 -19.75 9.53
CA LEU A 472 0.01 -19.68 10.98
C LEU A 472 1.09 -18.87 11.70
N PRO A 473 0.75 -18.13 12.79
CA PRO A 473 1.72 -17.41 13.61
C PRO A 473 2.79 -18.32 14.22
N GLY A 474 3.97 -17.76 14.43
CA GLY A 474 5.09 -18.43 15.12
C GLY A 474 6.11 -17.43 15.65
N PRO A 475 7.05 -17.86 16.52
CA PRO A 475 8.03 -17.00 17.16
C PRO A 475 8.95 -16.29 16.13
N GLY A 476 8.85 -14.96 16.01
CA GLY A 476 9.66 -14.19 15.06
C GLY A 476 9.32 -14.38 13.58
N LYS A 477 8.23 -15.08 13.27
CA LYS A 477 7.74 -15.34 11.91
C LYS A 477 7.15 -14.07 11.29
N ARG A 478 7.32 -13.92 9.97
CA ARG A 478 6.66 -12.88 9.17
C ARG A 478 5.33 -13.40 8.63
N PRO A 479 4.24 -12.66 8.73
CA PRO A 479 3.00 -13.04 8.05
C PRO A 479 3.19 -12.96 6.54
N ARG A 480 2.50 -13.83 5.81
CA ARG A 480 2.44 -13.75 4.34
C ARG A 480 1.93 -12.38 3.93
N SER A 481 2.46 -11.85 2.83
CA SER A 481 2.04 -10.60 2.22
C SER A 481 1.63 -10.82 0.76
N SER A 482 0.86 -9.88 0.22
CA SER A 482 0.57 -9.76 -1.22
C SER A 482 1.31 -8.61 -1.90
N ILE A 483 2.15 -7.90 -1.18
CA ILE A 483 2.92 -6.77 -1.70
C ILE A 483 3.80 -7.20 -2.87
N SER A 484 3.75 -6.45 -3.99
CA SER A 484 4.32 -6.85 -5.27
C SER A 484 5.03 -5.70 -6.00
N PRO A 485 6.02 -5.02 -5.39
CA PRO A 485 6.82 -4.03 -6.09
C PRO A 485 7.59 -4.73 -7.22
N THR A 486 7.45 -4.23 -8.45
CA THR A 486 7.91 -4.94 -9.64
C THR A 486 8.79 -4.04 -10.51
N ILE A 487 9.91 -4.58 -11.01
CA ILE A 487 10.80 -3.96 -11.99
C ILE A 487 10.94 -4.89 -13.19
N VAL A 488 10.67 -4.38 -14.38
CA VAL A 488 10.77 -5.11 -15.64
C VAL A 488 11.98 -4.62 -16.42
N LEU A 489 12.82 -5.56 -16.83
CA LEU A 489 14.01 -5.29 -17.64
C LEU A 489 13.85 -5.93 -19.02
N ASP A 490 14.44 -5.29 -20.03
CA ASP A 490 14.57 -5.86 -21.37
C ASP A 490 15.60 -7.02 -21.40
N ARG A 491 15.76 -7.67 -22.53
CA ARG A 491 16.75 -8.73 -22.75
C ARG A 491 18.20 -8.28 -22.57
N HIS A 492 18.46 -6.97 -22.58
CA HIS A 492 19.77 -6.37 -22.39
C HIS A 492 20.01 -5.92 -20.93
N GLY A 493 19.05 -6.20 -20.04
CA GLY A 493 19.11 -5.81 -18.64
C GLY A 493 18.87 -4.32 -18.39
N LYS A 494 18.17 -3.62 -19.28
CA LYS A 494 17.81 -2.21 -19.10
C LYS A 494 16.37 -2.10 -18.58
N PRO A 495 16.08 -1.15 -17.68
CA PRO A 495 14.72 -0.92 -17.20
C PRO A 495 13.77 -0.56 -18.35
N VAL A 496 12.61 -1.21 -18.37
CA VAL A 496 11.47 -0.90 -19.22
C VAL A 496 10.44 -0.14 -18.43
N VAL A 497 9.99 -0.75 -17.34
CA VAL A 497 8.98 -0.20 -16.43
C VAL A 497 9.22 -0.71 -15.01
N ALA A 498 8.90 0.12 -14.03
CA ALA A 498 8.75 -0.29 -12.64
C ALA A 498 7.41 0.20 -12.12
N LEU A 499 6.72 -0.63 -11.36
CA LEU A 499 5.38 -0.33 -10.86
C LEU A 499 5.03 -1.14 -9.62
N GLY A 500 3.95 -0.76 -8.98
CA GLY A 500 3.30 -1.48 -7.89
C GLY A 500 2.02 -0.78 -7.48
N SER A 501 1.34 -1.33 -6.49
CA SER A 501 0.03 -0.85 -6.04
C SER A 501 -0.19 -1.13 -4.56
N PRO A 502 -1.02 -0.35 -3.86
CA PRO A 502 -1.73 -0.79 -2.67
C PRO A 502 -2.91 -1.71 -3.01
N GLY A 503 -3.57 -2.31 -1.99
CA GLY A 503 -4.84 -3.02 -2.15
C GLY A 503 -4.92 -4.40 -1.48
N GLY A 504 -4.08 -4.72 -0.50
CA GLY A 504 -4.05 -6.05 0.12
C GLY A 504 -3.85 -7.14 -0.94
N ALA A 505 -4.63 -8.22 -0.91
CA ALA A 505 -4.51 -9.32 -1.87
C ALA A 505 -4.77 -8.89 -3.33
N SER A 506 -5.51 -7.78 -3.56
CA SER A 506 -5.72 -7.24 -4.91
C SER A 506 -4.49 -6.54 -5.50
N ILE A 507 -3.42 -6.32 -4.72
CA ILE A 507 -2.13 -5.82 -5.23
C ILE A 507 -1.61 -6.72 -6.35
N ILE A 508 -1.67 -8.04 -6.15
CA ILE A 508 -1.21 -9.04 -7.11
C ILE A 508 -1.97 -8.92 -8.42
N THR A 509 -3.30 -8.87 -8.35
CA THR A 509 -4.16 -8.76 -9.53
C THR A 509 -4.00 -7.42 -10.23
N THR A 510 -3.81 -6.33 -9.47
CA THR A 510 -3.54 -5.00 -10.03
C THR A 510 -2.21 -4.95 -10.79
N VAL A 511 -1.13 -5.49 -10.20
CA VAL A 511 0.19 -5.55 -10.86
C VAL A 511 0.13 -6.43 -12.09
N LEU A 512 -0.51 -7.61 -12.00
CA LEU A 512 -0.67 -8.54 -13.13
C LEU A 512 -1.44 -7.87 -14.29
N GLN A 513 -2.62 -7.28 -14.00
CA GLN A 513 -3.42 -6.62 -15.03
C GLN A 513 -2.67 -5.44 -15.66
N THR A 514 -2.07 -4.56 -14.85
CA THR A 514 -1.31 -3.41 -15.37
C THR A 514 -0.15 -3.86 -16.25
N LEU A 515 0.54 -4.96 -15.92
CA LEU A 515 1.61 -5.50 -16.74
C LEU A 515 1.09 -6.06 -18.06
N THR A 516 0.03 -6.86 -18.05
CA THR A 516 -0.54 -7.44 -19.28
C THR A 516 -1.19 -6.39 -20.17
N GLU A 517 -1.85 -5.38 -19.60
CA GLU A 517 -2.36 -4.22 -20.36
C GLU A 517 -1.21 -3.44 -21.03
N PHE A 518 -0.10 -3.24 -20.32
CA PHE A 518 1.06 -2.52 -20.83
C PHE A 518 1.82 -3.36 -21.87
N VAL A 519 2.10 -4.64 -21.59
CA VAL A 519 2.96 -5.50 -22.41
C VAL A 519 2.22 -6.13 -23.58
N ASP A 520 1.05 -6.73 -23.35
CA ASP A 520 0.29 -7.46 -24.36
C ASP A 520 -0.67 -6.56 -25.13
N ARG A 521 -1.37 -5.65 -24.44
CA ARG A 521 -2.34 -4.75 -25.08
C ARG A 521 -1.72 -3.46 -25.60
N GLY A 522 -0.45 -3.17 -25.24
CA GLY A 522 0.29 -2.02 -25.71
C GLY A 522 -0.22 -0.67 -25.21
N LEU A 523 -0.97 -0.66 -24.11
CA LEU A 523 -1.47 0.58 -23.53
C LEU A 523 -0.31 1.44 -22.99
N PRO A 524 -0.35 2.77 -23.13
CA PRO A 524 0.53 3.66 -22.37
C PRO A 524 0.46 3.36 -20.87
N LEU A 525 1.58 3.43 -20.15
CA LEU A 525 1.63 3.03 -18.73
C LEU A 525 0.54 3.71 -17.88
N VAL A 526 0.28 5.00 -18.11
CA VAL A 526 -0.74 5.74 -17.35
C VAL A 526 -2.16 5.25 -17.65
N ASP A 527 -2.41 4.75 -18.85
CA ASP A 527 -3.73 4.23 -19.23
C ASP A 527 -3.90 2.78 -18.75
N ALA A 528 -2.83 1.97 -18.77
CA ALA A 528 -2.81 0.66 -18.12
C ALA A 528 -3.03 0.76 -16.58
N ILE A 529 -2.48 1.79 -15.93
CA ILE A 529 -2.74 2.10 -14.52
C ILE A 529 -4.19 2.51 -14.30
N ALA A 530 -4.79 3.28 -15.20
CA ALA A 530 -6.15 3.81 -15.08
C ALA A 530 -7.24 2.85 -15.56
N ALA A 531 -6.88 1.77 -16.29
CA ALA A 531 -7.84 0.80 -16.81
C ALA A 531 -8.75 0.23 -15.71
N PRO A 532 -10.06 0.04 -15.98
CA PRO A 532 -10.96 -0.61 -15.04
C PRO A 532 -10.49 -2.02 -14.68
N ARG A 533 -10.57 -2.38 -13.40
CA ARG A 533 -9.92 -3.59 -12.88
C ARG A 533 -10.88 -4.71 -12.57
N ALA A 534 -10.37 -5.93 -12.80
CA ALA A 534 -10.93 -7.18 -12.31
C ALA A 534 -9.96 -7.80 -11.29
N SER A 535 -10.47 -8.46 -10.26
CA SER A 535 -9.65 -9.16 -9.26
C SER A 535 -10.24 -10.52 -8.95
N GLN A 536 -9.53 -11.59 -9.36
CA GLN A 536 -9.86 -12.97 -9.04
C GLN A 536 -8.79 -13.56 -8.13
N ARG A 537 -9.20 -14.02 -6.95
CA ARG A 537 -8.31 -14.50 -5.89
C ARG A 537 -8.70 -15.89 -5.41
N ASN A 538 -9.08 -16.77 -6.36
CA ASN A 538 -9.64 -18.10 -6.11
C ASN A 538 -10.96 -18.07 -5.31
N ALA A 539 -11.68 -16.95 -5.39
CA ALA A 539 -12.99 -16.78 -4.78
C ALA A 539 -14.11 -17.20 -5.75
N ALA A 540 -15.30 -17.48 -5.22
CA ALA A 540 -16.47 -17.86 -6.03
C ALA A 540 -16.87 -16.81 -7.05
N GLN A 541 -16.72 -15.52 -6.69
CA GLN A 541 -17.00 -14.38 -7.56
C GLN A 541 -15.73 -13.59 -7.82
N THR A 542 -15.58 -13.11 -9.05
CA THR A 542 -14.55 -12.11 -9.41
C THR A 542 -15.04 -10.72 -9.04
N GLU A 543 -14.18 -9.93 -8.42
CA GLU A 543 -14.46 -8.52 -8.16
C GLU A 543 -14.23 -7.70 -9.42
N LEU A 544 -15.19 -6.86 -9.78
CA LEU A 544 -15.08 -5.91 -10.88
C LEU A 544 -15.29 -4.49 -10.37
N GLU A 545 -14.49 -3.55 -10.86
CA GLU A 545 -14.80 -2.13 -10.71
C GLU A 545 -16.03 -1.75 -11.56
N PRO A 546 -16.75 -0.65 -11.19
CA PRO A 546 -17.95 -0.21 -11.89
C PRO A 546 -17.77 -0.09 -13.41
N GLY A 547 -16.60 0.42 -13.86
CA GLY A 547 -16.30 0.57 -15.29
C GLY A 547 -16.32 -0.74 -16.10
N LEU A 548 -15.98 -1.88 -15.47
CA LEU A 548 -16.12 -3.22 -16.09
C LEU A 548 -17.50 -3.82 -15.80
N TYR A 549 -17.99 -3.66 -14.58
CA TYR A 549 -19.26 -4.26 -14.16
C TYR A 549 -20.43 -3.74 -14.98
N ASP A 550 -20.46 -2.46 -15.31
CA ASP A 550 -21.50 -1.81 -16.11
C ASP A 550 -21.25 -1.86 -17.62
N SER A 551 -20.11 -2.48 -18.04
CA SER A 551 -19.75 -2.58 -19.46
C SER A 551 -20.40 -3.79 -20.13
N PRO A 552 -20.54 -3.78 -21.48
CA PRO A 552 -20.97 -4.94 -22.25
C PRO A 552 -20.06 -6.17 -22.11
N LEU A 553 -18.80 -5.99 -21.70
CA LEU A 553 -17.83 -7.07 -21.48
C LEU A 553 -18.29 -8.06 -20.41
N ARG A 554 -19.00 -7.57 -19.38
CA ARG A 554 -19.55 -8.43 -18.34
C ARG A 554 -20.48 -9.50 -18.92
N ALA A 555 -21.41 -9.13 -19.80
CA ALA A 555 -22.34 -10.10 -20.40
C ALA A 555 -21.60 -11.18 -21.21
N GLY A 556 -20.53 -10.80 -21.94
CA GLY A 556 -19.66 -11.76 -22.64
C GLY A 556 -18.96 -12.73 -21.69
N LEU A 557 -18.47 -12.24 -20.56
CA LEU A 557 -17.83 -13.07 -19.53
C LEU A 557 -18.84 -13.95 -18.78
N GLU A 558 -20.03 -13.45 -18.47
CA GLU A 558 -21.12 -14.24 -17.87
C GLU A 558 -21.58 -15.38 -18.80
N ALA A 559 -21.57 -15.14 -20.13
CA ALA A 559 -21.87 -16.18 -21.11
C ALA A 559 -20.85 -17.34 -21.12
N ILE A 560 -19.58 -17.09 -20.73
CA ILE A 560 -18.55 -18.11 -20.51
C ILE A 560 -18.76 -18.84 -19.16
N GLY A 561 -19.50 -18.22 -18.21
CA GLY A 561 -19.80 -18.80 -16.89
C GLY A 561 -19.18 -18.05 -15.71
N HIS A 562 -18.57 -16.88 -15.92
CA HIS A 562 -18.07 -16.06 -14.81
C HIS A 562 -19.20 -15.50 -13.96
N SER A 563 -18.92 -15.29 -12.66
CA SER A 563 -19.81 -14.64 -11.70
C SER A 563 -19.06 -13.49 -11.04
N PHE A 564 -19.74 -12.37 -10.86
CA PHE A 564 -19.13 -11.11 -10.45
C PHE A 564 -19.80 -10.48 -9.23
N LYS A 565 -19.00 -9.70 -8.50
CA LYS A 565 -19.48 -8.70 -7.53
C LYS A 565 -18.77 -7.37 -7.78
N VAL A 566 -19.44 -6.25 -7.44
CA VAL A 566 -18.83 -4.92 -7.55
C VAL A 566 -17.84 -4.71 -6.41
N ASN A 567 -16.67 -4.18 -6.77
CA ASN A 567 -15.74 -3.54 -5.83
C ASN A 567 -15.54 -2.10 -6.33
N PRO A 568 -15.89 -1.08 -5.52
CA PRO A 568 -15.83 0.32 -5.97
C PRO A 568 -14.46 0.79 -6.41
N GLU A 569 -13.39 0.22 -5.81
CA GLU A 569 -12.01 0.65 -6.07
C GLU A 569 -11.04 -0.49 -5.79
N ILE A 570 -10.23 -0.87 -6.78
CA ILE A 570 -9.22 -1.93 -6.69
C ILE A 570 -7.83 -1.35 -6.87
N GLY A 571 -7.07 -1.22 -5.77
CA GLY A 571 -5.71 -0.70 -5.77
C GLY A 571 -5.60 0.78 -6.12
N ALA A 572 -4.35 1.27 -6.28
CA ALA A 572 -4.02 2.62 -6.77
C ALA A 572 -2.55 2.62 -7.25
N ALA A 573 -2.33 2.15 -8.48
CA ALA A 573 -1.00 1.87 -8.98
C ALA A 573 -0.21 3.13 -9.31
N THR A 574 1.12 3.06 -9.15
CA THR A 574 2.06 4.06 -9.66
C THR A 574 3.25 3.38 -10.32
N GLY A 575 3.92 4.07 -11.24
CA GLY A 575 5.06 3.50 -11.95
C GLY A 575 5.95 4.54 -12.62
N VAL A 576 7.12 4.08 -13.07
CA VAL A 576 8.02 4.83 -13.94
C VAL A 576 8.38 3.97 -15.14
N GLN A 577 8.45 4.58 -16.32
CA GLN A 577 8.83 3.94 -17.58
C GLN A 577 10.06 4.62 -18.16
N ARG A 578 11.01 3.83 -18.66
CA ARG A 578 12.13 4.34 -19.45
C ARG A 578 11.70 4.49 -20.90
N LEU A 579 11.74 5.70 -21.44
CA LEU A 579 11.38 5.96 -22.83
C LEU A 579 12.57 5.70 -23.78
N PRO A 580 12.32 5.39 -25.07
CA PRO A 580 13.39 5.10 -26.05
C PRO A 580 14.43 6.21 -26.19
N ASN A 581 14.02 7.48 -26.04
CA ASN A 581 14.92 8.64 -26.08
C ASN A 581 15.77 8.82 -24.81
N GLY A 582 15.64 7.92 -23.85
CA GLY A 582 16.38 7.96 -22.59
C GLY A 582 15.81 8.88 -21.52
N THR A 583 14.64 9.48 -21.71
CA THR A 583 13.90 10.19 -20.66
C THR A 583 13.09 9.22 -19.80
N TRP A 584 12.54 9.72 -18.69
CA TRP A 584 11.63 9.01 -17.82
C TRP A 584 10.21 9.53 -17.98
N LEU A 585 9.25 8.62 -18.01
CA LEU A 585 7.84 8.89 -17.79
C LEU A 585 7.50 8.40 -16.38
N ALA A 586 7.04 9.30 -15.52
CA ALA A 586 6.39 8.95 -14.26
C ALA A 586 4.88 8.88 -14.51
N ALA A 587 4.24 7.84 -14.00
CA ALA A 587 2.80 7.64 -14.10
C ALA A 587 2.21 7.33 -12.71
N ALA A 588 1.10 7.93 -12.41
CA ALA A 588 0.36 7.73 -11.17
C ALA A 588 -1.12 7.56 -11.46
N GLU A 589 -1.87 7.09 -10.49
CA GLU A 589 -3.31 6.86 -10.60
C GLU A 589 -4.06 8.13 -11.04
N LYS A 590 -5.03 7.97 -11.92
CA LYS A 590 -5.94 9.05 -12.38
C LYS A 590 -7.27 9.03 -11.64
N VAL A 591 -7.72 7.86 -11.24
CA VAL A 591 -9.11 7.58 -10.87
C VAL A 591 -9.23 7.28 -9.37
N ARG A 592 -8.38 6.42 -8.84
CA ARG A 592 -8.49 5.84 -7.50
C ARG A 592 -7.79 6.69 -6.46
N ARG A 593 -8.28 6.66 -5.22
CA ARG A 593 -7.72 7.40 -4.07
C ARG A 593 -7.52 8.90 -4.33
N GLY A 594 -8.46 9.50 -5.08
CA GLY A 594 -8.36 10.92 -5.41
C GLY A 594 -7.22 11.29 -6.35
N GLY A 595 -6.66 10.31 -7.08
CA GLY A 595 -5.53 10.49 -7.98
C GLY A 595 -4.17 10.38 -7.29
N GLY A 596 -3.11 10.27 -8.11
CA GLY A 596 -1.73 10.25 -7.67
C GLY A 596 -0.90 11.37 -8.31
N SER A 597 0.38 11.44 -7.96
CA SER A 597 1.28 12.51 -8.37
C SER A 597 2.55 11.94 -8.98
N ALA A 598 2.75 12.28 -10.26
CA ALA A 598 3.94 12.00 -11.04
C ALA A 598 4.76 13.28 -11.21
N MET A 599 6.05 13.20 -10.98
CA MET A 599 6.97 14.33 -11.10
C MET A 599 8.29 13.90 -11.73
N VAL A 600 8.96 14.84 -12.41
CA VAL A 600 10.31 14.68 -12.96
C VAL A 600 11.20 15.84 -12.55
N VAL A 601 12.52 15.61 -12.51
CA VAL A 601 13.48 16.64 -12.09
C VAL A 601 13.52 17.79 -13.10
N ARG A 602 13.54 17.47 -14.41
CA ARG A 602 13.53 18.43 -15.53
C ARG A 602 12.45 18.01 -16.51
N PRO A 603 11.28 18.64 -16.50
CA PRO A 603 10.22 18.33 -17.46
C PRO A 603 10.69 18.49 -18.91
N SER A 604 10.22 17.62 -19.80
CA SER A 604 10.32 17.84 -21.25
C SER A 604 9.35 18.95 -21.65
N SER A 605 9.77 19.83 -22.53
CA SER A 605 8.96 20.89 -23.13
C SER A 605 7.85 20.28 -23.99
#